data_3b966b6c5d3b331bdda38eb49e8e8a4c
#
_entry.id   3b966b6c5d3b331bdda38eb49e8e8a4c
#
_cell.length_a   1.000
_cell.length_b   1.000
_cell.length_c   1.000
_cell.angle_alpha   90.00
_cell.angle_beta   90.00
_cell.angle_gamma   90.00
#
_symmetry.space_group_name_H-M   'P 1'
#
loop_
_entity.id
_entity.type
_entity.pdbx_description
1 polymer ?
#
loop_
_entity_poly.entity_id
_entity_poly.type
_entity_poly.pdbx_seq_one_letter_code
_entity_poly.pdbx_strand_id
1 'polypeptide(L)'
;MFFFESFYYFYSLKTKLFYNDMKHIRLIFSAILLSLVVPCGYAQTRQDSLAIAHAQWHTDTLQHGAVCMYTNIHVFDSPQQISIIKYDPKKYKTQIVQAPQMTMTSHLAKENQAEAAINGSYFNVKTGAPTTFIRLDGIVRGETTRAEAF
;
A
#
# COMPACT_ATOMS: atom_id res chain seq x y z
N MET A 1 2.79 -73.59 -18.42
CA MET A 1 1.83 -72.59 -17.94
C MET A 1 2.45 -71.74 -16.82
N PHE A 2 3.72 -71.30 -16.96
CA PHE A 2 4.42 -70.49 -15.96
C PHE A 2 5.00 -69.19 -16.52
N PHE A 3 4.81 -68.92 -17.82
CA PHE A 3 5.37 -67.73 -18.45
C PHE A 3 4.46 -66.47 -18.41
N PHE A 4 3.16 -66.65 -18.14
CA PHE A 4 2.21 -65.52 -18.14
C PHE A 4 2.17 -64.77 -16.83
N GLU A 5 2.39 -65.40 -15.69
CA GLU A 5 2.38 -64.69 -14.38
C GLU A 5 3.63 -63.84 -14.18
N SER A 6 4.79 -64.27 -14.71
CA SER A 6 6.04 -63.51 -14.60
C SER A 6 5.99 -62.20 -15.41
N PHE A 7 5.29 -62.20 -16.55
CA PHE A 7 5.13 -60.99 -17.38
C PHE A 7 4.19 -59.96 -16.76
N TYR A 8 3.14 -60.42 -16.09
CA TYR A 8 2.22 -59.52 -15.37
C TYR A 8 2.88 -58.87 -14.14
N TYR A 9 3.72 -59.61 -13.45
CA TYR A 9 4.46 -59.10 -12.31
C TYR A 9 5.51 -58.06 -12.73
N PHE A 10 6.17 -58.27 -13.82
CA PHE A 10 7.18 -57.32 -14.35
C PHE A 10 6.53 -56.04 -14.90
N TYR A 11 5.37 -56.14 -15.50
CA TYR A 11 4.60 -54.99 -15.98
C TYR A 11 4.01 -54.18 -14.81
N SER A 12 3.55 -54.85 -13.79
CA SER A 12 3.04 -54.20 -12.55
C SER A 12 4.16 -53.51 -11.77
N LEU A 13 5.36 -54.06 -11.69
CA LEU A 13 6.51 -53.44 -11.04
C LEU A 13 7.01 -52.21 -11.80
N LYS A 14 7.11 -52.30 -13.15
CA LYS A 14 7.52 -51.17 -13.98
C LYS A 14 6.52 -50.01 -13.89
N THR A 15 5.24 -50.26 -13.91
CA THR A 15 4.23 -49.20 -13.79
C THR A 15 4.19 -48.57 -12.41
N LYS A 16 4.41 -49.34 -11.32
CA LYS A 16 4.53 -48.77 -9.96
C LYS A 16 5.79 -47.93 -9.78
N LEU A 17 6.92 -48.35 -10.29
CA LEU A 17 8.17 -47.56 -10.27
C LEU A 17 8.01 -46.26 -11.06
N PHE A 18 7.49 -46.31 -12.28
CA PHE A 18 7.22 -45.12 -13.08
C PHE A 18 6.21 -44.19 -12.45
N TYR A 19 5.20 -44.68 -11.76
CA TYR A 19 4.17 -43.88 -11.08
C TYR A 19 4.74 -43.14 -9.85
N ASN A 20 5.62 -43.80 -9.08
CA ASN A 20 6.29 -43.16 -7.94
C ASN A 20 7.29 -42.12 -8.40
N ASP A 21 8.07 -42.36 -9.44
CA ASP A 21 8.99 -41.35 -9.99
C ASP A 21 8.22 -40.13 -10.54
N MET A 22 7.09 -40.36 -11.20
CA MET A 22 6.23 -39.24 -11.65
C MET A 22 5.60 -38.42 -10.51
N LYS A 23 5.31 -39.06 -9.38
CA LYS A 23 4.84 -38.31 -8.18
C LYS A 23 5.94 -37.39 -7.63
N HIS A 24 7.15 -37.87 -7.52
CA HIS A 24 8.28 -37.06 -7.05
C HIS A 24 8.62 -35.94 -8.05
N ILE A 25 8.59 -36.22 -9.35
CA ILE A 25 8.78 -35.21 -10.40
C ILE A 25 7.67 -34.11 -10.30
N ARG A 26 6.40 -34.48 -10.13
CA ARG A 26 5.30 -33.53 -9.97
C ARG A 26 5.43 -32.70 -8.71
N LEU A 27 5.86 -33.28 -7.59
CA LEU A 27 6.12 -32.56 -6.34
C LEU A 27 7.28 -31.58 -6.49
N ILE A 28 8.35 -31.97 -7.17
CA ILE A 28 9.51 -31.10 -7.44
C ILE A 28 9.09 -29.96 -8.37
N PHE A 29 8.33 -30.24 -9.45
CA PHE A 29 7.82 -29.19 -10.34
C PHE A 29 6.86 -28.25 -9.63
N SER A 30 5.98 -28.75 -8.75
CA SER A 30 5.09 -27.92 -7.95
C SER A 30 5.86 -27.05 -6.94
N ALA A 31 6.91 -27.59 -6.33
CA ALA A 31 7.77 -26.83 -5.41
C ALA A 31 8.57 -25.74 -6.14
N ILE A 32 9.08 -26.04 -7.33
CA ILE A 32 9.78 -25.07 -8.18
C ILE A 32 8.80 -24.00 -8.68
N LEU A 33 7.60 -24.37 -9.10
CA LEU A 33 6.57 -23.41 -9.53
C LEU A 33 6.12 -22.52 -8.37
N LEU A 34 5.99 -23.08 -7.16
CA LEU A 34 5.66 -22.33 -5.95
C LEU A 34 6.78 -21.37 -5.52
N SER A 35 8.05 -21.75 -5.75
CA SER A 35 9.20 -20.89 -5.47
C SER A 35 9.38 -19.74 -6.48
N LEU A 36 8.84 -19.90 -7.71
CA LEU A 36 8.82 -18.84 -8.73
C LEU A 36 7.70 -17.83 -8.53
N VAL A 37 6.68 -18.15 -7.72
CA VAL A 37 5.64 -17.22 -7.27
C VAL A 37 6.07 -16.62 -5.92
N VAL A 38 7.30 -16.11 -5.84
CA VAL A 38 7.61 -15.14 -4.79
C VAL A 38 6.89 -13.86 -5.21
N PRO A 39 5.85 -13.43 -4.50
CA PRO A 39 5.24 -12.15 -4.82
C PRO A 39 6.33 -11.10 -4.66
N CYS A 40 6.68 -10.41 -5.74
CA CYS A 40 7.36 -9.12 -5.68
C CYS A 40 6.41 -8.11 -5.02
N GLY A 41 5.97 -8.42 -3.80
CA GLY A 41 5.10 -7.58 -2.98
C GLY A 41 5.87 -6.59 -2.14
N TYR A 42 7.06 -6.22 -2.56
CA TYR A 42 7.74 -5.08 -1.96
C TYR A 42 7.27 -3.82 -2.68
N ALA A 43 6.21 -3.20 -2.15
CA ALA A 43 5.77 -1.86 -2.58
C ALA A 43 6.89 -0.81 -2.40
N GLN A 44 7.92 -1.14 -1.64
CA GLN A 44 9.07 -0.28 -1.37
C GLN A 44 10.37 -1.06 -1.57
N THR A 45 11.22 -0.58 -2.44
CA THR A 45 12.55 -1.15 -2.64
C THR A 45 13.50 -0.68 -1.55
N ARG A 46 14.60 -1.42 -1.31
CA ARG A 46 15.68 -0.94 -0.43
C ARG A 46 16.25 0.40 -0.91
N GLN A 47 16.28 0.63 -2.21
CA GLN A 47 16.74 1.85 -2.82
C GLN A 47 15.83 3.04 -2.47
N ASP A 48 14.51 2.86 -2.53
CA ASP A 48 13.54 3.89 -2.14
C ASP A 48 13.68 4.24 -0.66
N SER A 49 13.83 3.24 0.21
CA SER A 49 14.06 3.46 1.64
C SER A 49 15.33 4.27 1.91
N LEU A 50 16.42 3.98 1.20
CA LEU A 50 17.66 4.74 1.31
C LEU A 50 17.51 6.16 0.75
N ALA A 51 16.83 6.33 -0.38
CA ALA A 51 16.56 7.64 -0.95
C ALA A 51 15.77 8.54 0.01
N ILE A 52 14.75 7.99 0.68
CA ILE A 52 13.99 8.72 1.70
C ILE A 52 14.85 9.05 2.93
N ALA A 53 15.67 8.08 3.40
CA ALA A 53 16.52 8.24 4.57
C ALA A 53 17.63 9.29 4.37
N HIS A 54 18.13 9.42 3.14
CA HIS A 54 19.18 10.38 2.78
C HIS A 54 18.64 11.64 2.08
N ALA A 55 17.32 11.80 2.02
CA ALA A 55 16.70 12.99 1.41
C ALA A 55 17.15 14.27 2.12
N GLN A 56 17.40 15.29 1.32
CA GLN A 56 17.64 16.63 1.84
C GLN A 56 16.29 17.30 2.09
N TRP A 57 16.01 17.60 3.34
CA TRP A 57 14.77 18.24 3.75
C TRP A 57 14.95 19.74 3.93
N HIS A 58 14.11 20.51 3.27
CA HIS A 58 13.89 21.91 3.63
C HIS A 58 12.99 21.93 4.86
N THR A 59 13.32 22.78 5.82
CA THR A 59 12.63 22.79 7.13
C THR A 59 12.26 24.22 7.49
N ASP A 60 10.97 24.46 7.71
CA ASP A 60 10.40 25.71 8.19
C ASP A 60 9.79 25.48 9.57
N THR A 61 10.18 26.30 10.54
CA THR A 61 9.59 26.25 11.87
C THR A 61 8.40 27.20 11.92
N LEU A 62 7.24 26.65 12.22
CA LEU A 62 6.00 27.38 12.43
C LEU A 62 5.94 27.95 13.86
N GLN A 63 4.93 28.78 14.12
CA GLN A 63 4.68 29.29 15.48
C GLN A 63 4.52 28.11 16.45
N HIS A 64 4.76 28.35 17.72
CA HIS A 64 4.64 27.34 18.81
C HIS A 64 5.44 26.06 18.63
N GLY A 65 6.39 26.03 17.66
CA GLY A 65 7.35 24.95 17.50
C GLY A 65 6.89 23.76 16.66
N ALA A 66 5.83 23.88 15.87
CA ALA A 66 5.57 22.93 14.80
C ALA A 66 6.58 23.12 13.66
N VAL A 67 6.86 22.06 12.94
CA VAL A 67 7.86 22.04 11.89
C VAL A 67 7.21 21.51 10.61
N CYS A 68 7.34 22.28 9.53
CA CYS A 68 6.99 21.85 8.19
C CYS A 68 8.26 21.47 7.44
N MET A 69 8.30 20.26 6.91
CA MET A 69 9.43 19.75 6.16
C MET A 69 8.98 19.35 4.75
N TYR A 70 9.77 19.64 3.75
CA TYR A 70 9.48 19.18 2.38
C TYR A 70 10.74 18.79 1.63
N THR A 71 10.60 17.86 0.71
CA THR A 71 11.67 17.40 -0.17
C THR A 71 11.10 16.97 -1.51
N ASN A 72 11.96 17.03 -2.55
CA ASN A 72 11.69 16.49 -3.87
C ASN A 72 12.71 15.37 -4.13
N ILE A 73 12.24 14.15 -4.26
CA ILE A 73 13.09 12.97 -4.48
C ILE A 73 12.49 12.06 -5.54
N HIS A 74 13.31 11.20 -6.11
CA HIS A 74 12.87 10.16 -7.04
C HIS A 74 12.76 8.85 -6.28
N VAL A 75 11.53 8.38 -6.07
CA VAL A 75 11.20 7.10 -5.41
C VAL A 75 9.98 6.50 -6.08
N PHE A 76 9.81 5.18 -5.98
CA PHE A 76 8.71 4.45 -6.62
C PHE A 76 8.68 4.69 -8.14
N ASP A 77 9.86 4.69 -8.78
CA ASP A 77 10.07 4.94 -10.20
C ASP A 77 9.51 6.27 -10.73
N SER A 78 9.31 7.24 -9.85
CA SER A 78 8.79 8.56 -10.22
C SER A 78 9.29 9.69 -9.33
N PRO A 79 9.33 10.95 -9.84
CA PRO A 79 9.59 12.10 -8.98
C PRO A 79 8.43 12.31 -8.00
N GLN A 80 8.77 12.41 -6.72
CA GLN A 80 7.82 12.62 -5.63
C GLN A 80 8.15 13.90 -4.87
N GLN A 81 7.11 14.65 -4.55
CA GLN A 81 7.18 15.76 -3.58
C GLN A 81 6.56 15.27 -2.28
N ILE A 82 7.37 15.25 -1.21
CA ILE A 82 6.94 14.82 0.10
C ILE A 82 6.92 16.02 1.03
N SER A 83 5.80 16.22 1.72
CA SER A 83 5.65 17.24 2.76
C SER A 83 5.23 16.60 4.07
N ILE A 84 5.87 16.98 5.16
CA ILE A 84 5.60 16.46 6.50
C ILE A 84 5.38 17.62 7.44
N ILE A 85 4.31 17.53 8.24
CA ILE A 85 4.06 18.45 9.34
C ILE A 85 4.28 17.68 10.64
N LYS A 86 5.26 18.12 11.44
CA LYS A 86 5.58 17.55 12.75
C LYS A 86 5.19 18.54 13.85
N TYR A 87 4.38 18.10 14.80
CA TYR A 87 3.91 18.95 15.91
C TYR A 87 3.73 18.15 17.20
N ASP A 88 3.71 18.83 18.32
CA ASP A 88 3.39 18.25 19.63
C ASP A 88 1.87 18.27 19.85
N PRO A 89 1.18 17.14 19.97
CA PRO A 89 -0.27 17.09 20.14
C PRO A 89 -0.76 17.68 21.46
N LYS A 90 0.12 17.95 22.41
CA LYS A 90 -0.22 18.66 23.65
C LYS A 90 -0.31 20.16 23.45
N LYS A 91 0.36 20.71 22.43
CA LYS A 91 0.39 22.14 22.11
C LYS A 91 -0.58 22.53 21.01
N TYR A 92 -1.00 21.54 20.19
CA TYR A 92 -1.84 21.78 19.03
C TYR A 92 -3.12 20.96 19.10
N LYS A 93 -4.20 21.57 18.69
CA LYS A 93 -5.46 20.87 18.44
C LYS A 93 -5.54 20.48 16.96
N THR A 94 -5.71 19.20 16.67
CA THR A 94 -6.00 18.72 15.32
C THR A 94 -7.50 18.67 15.12
N GLN A 95 -7.96 19.16 13.97
CA GLN A 95 -9.37 19.20 13.61
C GLN A 95 -9.55 18.78 12.17
N ILE A 96 -10.61 18.02 11.88
CA ILE A 96 -11.04 17.72 10.51
C ILE A 96 -12.18 18.70 10.19
N VAL A 97 -12.04 19.41 9.07
CA VAL A 97 -13.02 20.39 8.62
C VAL A 97 -13.50 20.01 7.24
N GLN A 98 -14.79 20.09 7.00
CA GLN A 98 -15.39 19.90 5.70
C GLN A 98 -16.01 21.22 5.21
N ALA A 99 -15.61 21.65 4.02
CA ALA A 99 -16.23 22.78 3.36
C ALA A 99 -17.57 22.38 2.75
N PRO A 100 -18.59 23.26 2.70
CA PRO A 100 -19.89 22.99 2.08
C PRO A 100 -19.79 22.87 0.56
N GLN A 101 -18.76 23.43 -0.04
CA GLN A 101 -18.45 23.40 -1.45
C GLN A 101 -16.95 23.26 -1.67
N MET A 102 -16.55 23.00 -2.91
CA MET A 102 -15.14 22.88 -3.26
C MET A 102 -14.39 24.17 -2.92
N THR A 103 -13.46 24.09 -1.98
CA THR A 103 -12.72 25.21 -1.43
C THR A 103 -11.24 24.87 -1.37
N MET A 104 -10.38 25.82 -1.65
CA MET A 104 -8.93 25.63 -1.51
C MET A 104 -8.57 25.39 -0.04
N THR A 105 -7.69 24.42 0.21
CA THR A 105 -7.20 24.08 1.55
C THR A 105 -6.65 25.31 2.29
N SER A 106 -5.95 26.19 1.58
CA SER A 106 -5.43 27.45 2.14
C SER A 106 -6.51 28.43 2.63
N HIS A 107 -7.65 28.50 1.93
CA HIS A 107 -8.78 29.34 2.36
C HIS A 107 -9.42 28.74 3.60
N LEU A 108 -9.65 27.43 3.59
CA LEU A 108 -10.25 26.74 4.73
C LEU A 108 -9.36 26.82 5.97
N ALA A 109 -8.03 26.72 5.79
CA ALA A 109 -7.07 26.93 6.87
C ALA A 109 -7.17 28.33 7.47
N LYS A 110 -7.24 29.37 6.63
CA LYS A 110 -7.34 30.74 7.05
C LYS A 110 -8.65 31.01 7.80
N GLU A 111 -9.78 30.52 7.30
CA GLU A 111 -11.09 30.66 7.95
C GLU A 111 -11.13 30.02 9.35
N ASN A 112 -10.41 28.90 9.51
CA ASN A 112 -10.34 28.18 10.78
C ASN A 112 -9.12 28.56 11.63
N GLN A 113 -8.38 29.62 11.27
CA GLN A 113 -7.17 30.08 11.96
C GLN A 113 -6.14 28.98 12.19
N ALA A 114 -6.03 28.04 11.23
CA ALA A 114 -5.10 26.92 11.31
C ALA A 114 -3.69 27.38 10.91
N GLU A 115 -2.68 27.00 11.67
CA GLU A 115 -1.27 27.26 11.34
C GLU A 115 -0.78 26.37 10.19
N ALA A 116 -1.36 25.18 10.05
CA ALA A 116 -1.07 24.25 8.97
C ALA A 116 -2.32 23.46 8.60
N ALA A 117 -2.45 23.09 7.34
CA ALA A 117 -3.54 22.27 6.86
C ALA A 117 -3.09 21.39 5.67
N ILE A 118 -3.68 20.24 5.58
CA ILE A 118 -3.55 19.33 4.43
C ILE A 118 -4.94 18.91 3.97
N ASN A 119 -5.08 18.56 2.70
CA ASN A 119 -6.30 17.91 2.25
C ASN A 119 -6.36 16.47 2.79
N GLY A 120 -7.51 16.09 3.33
CA GLY A 120 -7.68 14.80 4.01
C GLY A 120 -8.09 13.65 3.10
N SER A 121 -8.50 13.91 1.85
CA SER A 121 -9.09 12.89 1.00
C SER A 121 -9.11 13.27 -0.46
N TYR A 122 -9.26 12.25 -1.33
CA TYR A 122 -9.65 12.45 -2.71
C TYR A 122 -11.13 12.83 -2.79
N PHE A 123 -11.50 13.58 -3.82
CA PHE A 123 -12.87 14.02 -4.04
C PHE A 123 -13.20 14.02 -5.55
N ASN A 124 -14.49 13.95 -5.83
CA ASN A 124 -14.97 14.08 -7.18
C ASN A 124 -14.93 15.56 -7.60
N VAL A 125 -14.12 15.87 -8.60
CA VAL A 125 -13.91 17.26 -9.07
C VAL A 125 -15.16 17.93 -9.62
N LYS A 126 -16.19 17.17 -10.01
CA LYS A 126 -17.45 17.73 -10.52
C LYS A 126 -18.44 18.09 -9.41
N THR A 127 -18.45 17.30 -8.35
CA THR A 127 -19.44 17.42 -7.27
C THR A 127 -18.87 17.95 -5.97
N GLY A 128 -17.53 17.91 -5.79
CA GLY A 128 -16.86 18.20 -4.52
C GLY A 128 -17.05 17.11 -3.47
N ALA A 129 -17.81 16.05 -3.76
CA ALA A 129 -18.08 15.00 -2.81
C ALA A 129 -16.82 14.15 -2.57
N PRO A 130 -16.50 13.76 -1.30
CA PRO A 130 -15.40 12.87 -1.02
C PRO A 130 -15.63 11.50 -1.67
N THR A 131 -14.54 10.88 -2.13
CA THR A 131 -14.57 9.53 -2.73
C THR A 131 -14.13 8.44 -1.76
N THR A 132 -13.78 8.82 -0.54
CA THR A 132 -13.37 7.93 0.56
C THR A 132 -14.37 8.03 1.70
N PHE A 133 -14.36 7.00 2.57
CA PHE A 133 -15.18 7.03 3.78
C PHE A 133 -14.70 8.15 4.73
N ILE A 134 -15.61 9.05 5.05
CA ILE A 134 -15.37 10.13 6.01
C ILE A 134 -16.50 10.15 7.03
N ARG A 135 -16.15 10.13 8.32
CA ARG A 135 -17.08 10.29 9.42
C ARG A 135 -16.61 11.43 10.30
N LEU A 136 -17.47 12.45 10.47
CA LEU A 136 -17.23 13.62 11.32
C LEU A 136 -18.35 13.72 12.34
N ASP A 137 -17.99 13.87 13.62
CA ASP A 137 -18.94 14.01 14.73
C ASP A 137 -20.03 12.94 14.76
N GLY A 138 -19.64 11.71 14.42
CA GLY A 138 -20.57 10.58 14.35
C GLY A 138 -21.40 10.49 13.06
N ILE A 139 -21.35 11.49 12.18
CA ILE A 139 -22.11 11.56 10.94
C ILE A 139 -21.22 11.13 9.77
N VAL A 140 -21.69 10.19 8.94
CA VAL A 140 -21.02 9.81 7.70
C VAL A 140 -21.20 10.93 6.68
N ARG A 141 -20.10 11.47 6.18
CA ARG A 141 -20.04 12.56 5.21
C ARG A 141 -19.60 12.12 3.82
N GLY A 142 -18.94 10.98 3.74
CA GLY A 142 -18.51 10.37 2.49
C GLY A 142 -18.54 8.86 2.62
N GLU A 143 -18.91 8.19 1.55
CA GLU A 143 -18.94 6.74 1.45
C GLU A 143 -18.09 6.29 0.26
N THR A 144 -17.48 5.13 0.38
CA THR A 144 -16.78 4.48 -0.72
C THR A 144 -17.47 3.18 -1.06
N THR A 145 -17.62 2.93 -2.36
CA THR A 145 -18.13 1.64 -2.87
C THR A 145 -17.00 0.66 -3.17
N ARG A 146 -15.73 1.07 -3.00
CA ARG A 146 -14.56 0.22 -3.24
C ARG A 146 -14.29 -0.67 -2.04
N ALA A 147 -14.25 -1.98 -2.26
CA ALA A 147 -13.92 -2.98 -1.24
C ALA A 147 -12.50 -2.85 -0.67
N GLU A 148 -11.63 -2.10 -1.36
CA GLU A 148 -10.21 -1.90 -1.02
C GLU A 148 -9.94 -0.72 -0.06
N ALA A 149 -10.97 -0.15 0.52
CA ALA A 149 -10.86 1.03 1.38
C ALA A 149 -10.55 0.72 2.87
N PHE A 150 -10.14 -0.52 3.15
CA PHE A 150 -9.83 -0.98 4.51
C PHE A 150 -8.50 -1.72 4.55
#